data_99c9553a90a793048925f411578c9e66
#
_entry.id   99c9553a90a793048925f411578c9e66
#
_cell.length_a   1.000
_cell.length_b   1.000
_cell.length_c   1.000
_cell.angle_alpha   90.00
_cell.angle_beta   90.00
_cell.angle_gamma   90.00
#
_symmetry.space_group_name_H-M   'P 1'
#
loop_
_entity.id
_entity.type
_entity.pdbx_description
1 polymer ?
#
loop_
_entity_poly.entity_id
_entity_poly.type
_entity_poly.pdbx_seq_one_letter_code
_entity_poly.pdbx_strand_id
1 'polypeptide(L)'
;MVNNKRIVLIGAGNVATHLGLALQAKGCEIVQVYSRTESSASELAERLQVPYTISLEEVSVDADLYIVAVKDAVLQDVIPLLVKGREDALFVHTAGSIPMDVWKTSVRRYGVLYPMQTFSKLRKVDFTSVSFFVEASGCEELVLFKELALLLSPKVYEANSEQRRYLHLAAVFACNFTN
;
A
#
# COMPACT_ATOMS: atom_id res chain seq x y z
N MET A 1 2.35 -5.70 17.89
CA MET A 1 0.97 -5.67 17.33
C MET A 1 0.93 -4.58 16.26
N VAL A 2 0.39 -4.88 15.11
CA VAL A 2 0.37 -3.99 13.94
C VAL A 2 -0.45 -2.71 14.15
N ASN A 3 -1.45 -2.75 15.05
CA ASN A 3 -2.32 -1.60 15.34
C ASN A 3 -1.59 -0.40 15.99
N ASN A 4 -0.40 -0.60 16.55
CA ASN A 4 0.38 0.48 17.15
C ASN A 4 1.38 1.10 16.16
N LYS A 5 1.30 0.73 14.88
CA LYS A 5 2.19 1.26 13.86
C LYS A 5 1.66 2.56 13.29
N ARG A 6 2.54 3.55 13.22
CA ARG A 6 2.27 4.84 12.56
C ARG A 6 2.49 4.67 11.06
N ILE A 7 1.43 4.89 10.30
CA ILE A 7 1.38 4.59 8.87
C ILE A 7 1.26 5.89 8.07
N VAL A 8 2.13 6.05 7.07
CA VAL A 8 1.98 7.07 6.03
C VAL A 8 1.45 6.43 4.76
N LEU A 9 0.45 7.04 4.15
CA LEU A 9 -0.07 6.65 2.84
C LEU A 9 0.59 7.47 1.73
N ILE A 10 1.27 6.81 0.83
CA ILE A 10 1.87 7.41 -0.36
C ILE A 10 0.98 7.11 -1.56
N GLY A 11 0.21 8.10 -1.97
CA GLY A 11 -0.85 8.02 -2.97
C GLY A 11 -2.23 8.26 -2.37
N ALA A 12 -3.14 8.84 -3.16
CA ALA A 12 -4.53 9.08 -2.80
C ALA A 12 -5.49 8.60 -3.92
N GLY A 13 -5.09 7.53 -4.63
CA GLY A 13 -5.92 6.85 -5.62
C GLY A 13 -6.92 5.88 -4.99
N ASN A 14 -7.57 5.08 -5.84
CA ASN A 14 -8.61 4.15 -5.41
C ASN A 14 -8.12 3.18 -4.31
N VAL A 15 -6.96 2.53 -4.52
CA VAL A 15 -6.38 1.58 -3.56
C VAL A 15 -6.05 2.27 -2.24
N ALA A 16 -5.31 3.39 -2.29
CA ALA A 16 -4.94 4.14 -1.09
C ALA A 16 -6.16 4.58 -0.27
N THR A 17 -7.20 5.07 -0.95
CA THR A 17 -8.43 5.54 -0.31
C THR A 17 -9.12 4.40 0.44
N HIS A 18 -9.38 3.29 -0.22
CA HIS A 18 -10.08 2.17 0.42
C HIS A 18 -9.25 1.51 1.51
N LEU A 19 -7.95 1.31 1.25
CA LEU A 19 -7.04 0.66 2.20
C LEU A 19 -6.83 1.52 3.45
N GLY A 20 -6.59 2.82 3.27
CA GLY A 20 -6.39 3.75 4.38
C GLY A 20 -7.59 3.84 5.31
N LEU A 21 -8.80 4.02 4.75
CA LEU A 21 -10.03 4.06 5.52
C LEU A 21 -10.32 2.73 6.24
N ALA A 22 -10.06 1.60 5.59
CA ALA A 22 -10.28 0.30 6.19
C ALA A 22 -9.29 0.02 7.34
N LEU A 23 -8.01 0.36 7.16
CA LEU A 23 -7.00 0.22 8.21
C LEU A 23 -7.30 1.11 9.41
N GLN A 24 -7.68 2.37 9.17
CA GLN A 24 -8.07 3.29 10.25
C GLN A 24 -9.30 2.78 11.02
N ALA A 25 -10.30 2.25 10.33
CA ALA A 25 -11.48 1.64 10.95
C ALA A 25 -11.14 0.40 11.80
N LYS A 26 -9.98 -0.23 11.58
CA LYS A 26 -9.45 -1.35 12.37
C LYS A 26 -8.48 -0.89 13.47
N GLY A 27 -8.36 0.41 13.69
CA GLY A 27 -7.55 0.99 14.75
C GLY A 27 -6.09 1.22 14.40
N CYS A 28 -5.70 1.14 13.11
CA CYS A 28 -4.37 1.56 12.68
C CYS A 28 -4.25 3.08 12.69
N GLU A 29 -3.09 3.60 13.10
CA GLU A 29 -2.81 5.01 13.13
C GLU A 29 -2.28 5.50 11.78
N ILE A 30 -3.15 6.11 10.96
CA ILE A 30 -2.72 6.83 9.76
C ILE A 30 -2.28 8.22 10.20
N VAL A 31 -1.03 8.60 9.90
CA VAL A 31 -0.45 9.87 10.38
C VAL A 31 -0.33 10.93 9.30
N GLN A 32 -0.27 10.56 8.02
CA GLN A 32 -0.19 11.50 6.92
C GLN A 32 -0.59 10.85 5.59
N VAL A 33 -1.08 11.67 4.67
CA VAL A 33 -1.30 11.31 3.26
C VAL A 33 -0.40 12.14 2.36
N TYR A 34 0.26 11.49 1.42
CA TYR A 34 0.93 12.15 0.30
C TYR A 34 0.19 11.86 -1.00
N SER A 35 0.03 12.88 -1.83
CA SER A 35 -0.34 12.69 -3.24
C SER A 35 0.26 13.80 -4.10
N ARG A 36 0.53 13.51 -5.36
CA ARG A 36 1.07 14.48 -6.32
C ARG A 36 0.12 15.66 -6.58
N THR A 37 -1.18 15.45 -6.45
CA THR A 37 -2.21 16.47 -6.66
C THR A 37 -2.84 16.85 -5.34
N GLU A 38 -2.94 18.16 -5.07
CA GLU A 38 -3.51 18.70 -3.84
C GLU A 38 -4.96 18.25 -3.62
N SER A 39 -5.78 18.29 -4.66
CA SER A 39 -7.19 17.87 -4.57
C SER A 39 -7.34 16.42 -4.10
N SER A 40 -6.51 15.50 -4.62
CA SER A 40 -6.57 14.10 -4.18
C SER A 40 -6.00 13.90 -2.78
N ALA A 41 -4.93 14.62 -2.43
CA ALA A 41 -4.33 14.55 -1.10
C ALA A 41 -5.28 15.07 -0.02
N SER A 42 -5.86 16.27 -0.23
CA SER A 42 -6.80 16.88 0.72
C SER A 42 -8.09 16.06 0.87
N GLU A 43 -8.68 15.56 -0.24
CA GLU A 43 -9.89 14.72 -0.19
C GLU A 43 -9.70 13.49 0.72
N LEU A 44 -8.59 12.77 0.57
CA LEU A 44 -8.34 11.58 1.39
C LEU A 44 -7.96 11.96 2.82
N ALA A 45 -7.14 12.98 3.00
CA ALA A 45 -6.71 13.45 4.30
C ALA A 45 -7.88 13.96 5.16
N GLU A 46 -8.83 14.68 4.56
CA GLU A 46 -10.06 15.12 5.22
C GLU A 46 -10.90 13.91 5.72
N ARG A 47 -11.05 12.89 4.90
CA ARG A 47 -11.79 11.66 5.27
C ARG A 47 -11.11 10.90 6.40
N LEU A 48 -9.78 10.91 6.45
CA LEU A 48 -8.97 10.27 7.49
C LEU A 48 -8.71 11.18 8.70
N GLN A 49 -9.02 12.48 8.59
CA GLN A 49 -8.74 13.49 9.61
C GLN A 49 -7.24 13.58 9.97
N VAL A 50 -6.38 13.57 8.95
CA VAL A 50 -4.92 13.62 9.08
C VAL A 50 -4.33 14.71 8.18
N PRO A 51 -3.11 15.19 8.45
CA PRO A 51 -2.41 16.10 7.56
C PRO A 51 -2.07 15.45 6.21
N TYR A 52 -1.89 16.29 5.19
CA TYR A 52 -1.39 15.86 3.89
C TYR A 52 -0.21 16.72 3.41
N THR A 53 0.51 16.20 2.44
CA THR A 53 1.50 16.95 1.66
C THR A 53 1.47 16.56 0.19
N ILE A 54 1.95 17.46 -0.67
CA ILE A 54 2.18 17.22 -2.10
C ILE A 54 3.67 17.12 -2.45
N SER A 55 4.55 17.27 -1.46
CA SER A 55 6.01 17.14 -1.58
C SER A 55 6.50 15.85 -0.91
N LEU A 56 7.29 15.04 -1.63
CA LEU A 56 7.93 13.85 -1.06
C LEU A 56 8.97 14.20 0.03
N GLU A 57 9.54 15.38 -0.02
CA GLU A 57 10.49 15.89 0.98
C GLU A 57 9.81 16.17 2.32
N GLU A 58 8.52 16.55 2.29
CA GLU A 58 7.71 16.86 3.47
C GLU A 58 6.97 15.64 4.03
N VAL A 59 7.13 14.48 3.43
CA VAL A 59 6.59 13.24 4.00
C VAL A 59 7.24 13.01 5.36
N SER A 60 6.42 12.74 6.38
CA SER A 60 6.87 12.52 7.75
C SER A 60 7.96 11.45 7.82
N VAL A 61 9.02 11.72 8.56
CA VAL A 61 10.07 10.74 8.88
C VAL A 61 9.72 9.93 10.13
N ASP A 62 8.73 10.39 10.89
CA ASP A 62 8.28 9.78 12.13
C ASP A 62 7.08 8.84 11.85
N ALA A 63 7.37 7.78 11.10
CA ALA A 63 6.42 6.71 10.82
C ALA A 63 7.13 5.34 10.78
N ASP A 64 6.41 4.31 11.16
CA ASP A 64 6.91 2.94 11.18
C ASP A 64 6.77 2.26 9.82
N LEU A 65 5.73 2.61 9.06
CA LEU A 65 5.36 1.95 7.82
C LEU A 65 4.88 2.96 6.77
N TYR A 66 5.40 2.82 5.56
CA TYR A 66 4.98 3.58 4.40
C TYR A 66 4.28 2.65 3.41
N ILE A 67 2.98 2.85 3.22
CA ILE A 67 2.19 2.09 2.23
C ILE A 67 2.14 2.89 0.94
N VAL A 68 2.80 2.38 -0.10
CA VAL A 68 2.95 3.05 -1.38
C VAL A 68 1.94 2.50 -2.38
N ALA A 69 0.88 3.26 -2.60
CA ALA A 69 -0.25 2.92 -3.47
C ALA A 69 -0.38 3.95 -4.61
N VAL A 70 0.72 4.16 -5.31
CA VAL A 70 0.79 4.99 -6.52
C VAL A 70 0.61 4.12 -7.77
N LYS A 71 0.45 4.77 -8.94
CA LYS A 71 0.42 4.05 -10.22
C LYS A 71 1.75 3.33 -10.47
N ASP A 72 1.69 2.13 -11.03
CA ASP A 72 2.86 1.28 -11.32
C ASP A 72 3.94 2.05 -12.11
N ALA A 73 3.53 2.85 -13.10
CA ALA A 73 4.44 3.61 -13.95
C ALA A 73 5.29 4.68 -13.24
N VAL A 74 4.88 5.13 -12.04
CA VAL A 74 5.61 6.17 -11.29
C VAL A 74 6.28 5.65 -10.04
N LEU A 75 6.09 4.37 -9.72
CA LEU A 75 6.63 3.79 -8.48
C LEU A 75 8.16 3.91 -8.41
N GLN A 76 8.86 3.59 -9.50
CA GLN A 76 10.33 3.65 -9.56
C GLN A 76 10.86 5.08 -9.39
N ASP A 77 10.15 6.08 -9.90
CA ASP A 77 10.55 7.48 -9.80
C ASP A 77 10.34 8.05 -8.38
N VAL A 78 9.32 7.54 -7.68
CA VAL A 78 8.97 7.99 -6.32
C VAL A 78 9.96 7.43 -5.27
N ILE A 79 10.44 6.20 -5.44
CA ILE A 79 11.26 5.51 -4.44
C ILE A 79 12.50 6.31 -4.02
N PRO A 80 13.37 6.80 -4.90
CA PRO A 80 14.61 7.47 -4.50
C PRO A 80 14.38 8.75 -3.67
N LEU A 81 13.28 9.45 -3.94
CA LEU A 81 12.91 10.66 -3.21
C LEU A 81 12.23 10.33 -1.89
N LEU A 82 11.36 9.32 -1.90
CA LEU A 82 10.61 8.91 -0.74
C LEU A 82 11.48 8.32 0.37
N VAL A 83 12.49 7.51 0.01
CA VAL A 83 13.30 6.78 0.99
C VAL A 83 14.38 7.63 1.63
N LYS A 84 14.73 8.77 1.05
CA LYS A 84 15.80 9.65 1.56
C LYS A 84 15.52 10.10 2.99
N GLY A 85 16.43 9.75 3.90
CA GLY A 85 16.30 10.00 5.35
C GLY A 85 15.33 9.06 6.07
N ARG A 86 14.93 7.95 5.42
CA ARG A 86 13.99 6.93 5.95
C ARG A 86 14.47 5.52 5.64
N GLU A 87 15.77 5.32 5.40
CA GLU A 87 16.35 4.08 4.89
C GLU A 87 16.14 2.88 5.80
N ASP A 88 15.91 3.11 7.10
CA ASP A 88 15.64 2.08 8.09
C ASP A 88 14.14 1.82 8.32
N ALA A 89 13.26 2.61 7.71
CA ALA A 89 11.82 2.44 7.80
C ALA A 89 11.34 1.25 6.96
N LEU A 90 10.11 0.83 7.20
CA LEU A 90 9.47 -0.26 6.48
C LEU A 90 8.62 0.29 5.32
N PHE A 91 8.86 -0.21 4.12
CA PHE A 91 8.13 0.18 2.92
C PHE A 91 7.39 -1.00 2.30
N VAL A 92 6.18 -0.76 1.86
CA VAL A 92 5.38 -1.76 1.14
C VAL A 92 4.65 -1.11 -0.03
N HIS A 93 4.69 -1.72 -1.21
CA HIS A 93 3.84 -1.28 -2.32
C HIS A 93 2.64 -2.20 -2.52
N THR A 94 1.61 -1.68 -3.20
CA THR A 94 0.37 -2.41 -3.44
C THR A 94 0.18 -2.88 -4.89
N ALA A 95 1.22 -2.77 -5.71
CA ALA A 95 1.17 -3.13 -7.13
C ALA A 95 1.20 -4.64 -7.35
N GLY A 96 0.31 -5.15 -8.17
CA GLY A 96 0.27 -6.57 -8.54
C GLY A 96 1.35 -6.98 -9.55
N SER A 97 1.70 -6.06 -10.47
CA SER A 97 2.61 -6.32 -11.58
C SER A 97 4.08 -6.02 -11.28
N ILE A 98 4.38 -5.17 -10.28
CA ILE A 98 5.73 -4.71 -9.98
C ILE A 98 6.42 -5.71 -9.03
N PRO A 99 7.66 -6.15 -9.34
CA PRO A 99 8.40 -7.04 -8.44
C PRO A 99 8.81 -6.34 -7.15
N MET A 100 8.91 -7.11 -6.07
CA MET A 100 9.37 -6.62 -4.77
C MET A 100 10.78 -6.00 -4.84
N ASP A 101 11.63 -6.50 -5.72
CA ASP A 101 13.01 -6.08 -5.89
C ASP A 101 13.18 -4.60 -6.30
N VAL A 102 12.08 -3.91 -6.64
CA VAL A 102 12.12 -2.44 -6.87
C VAL A 102 12.66 -1.67 -5.66
N TRP A 103 12.56 -2.24 -4.47
CA TRP A 103 13.06 -1.68 -3.21
C TRP A 103 14.51 -2.02 -2.87
N LYS A 104 15.04 -3.11 -3.42
CA LYS A 104 16.23 -3.84 -2.95
C LYS A 104 17.50 -2.98 -2.76
N THR A 105 17.67 -1.97 -3.60
CA THR A 105 18.85 -1.08 -3.54
C THR A 105 18.61 0.18 -2.70
N SER A 106 17.39 0.41 -2.25
CA SER A 106 16.97 1.68 -1.65
C SER A 106 16.71 1.58 -0.15
N VAL A 107 16.20 0.44 0.33
CA VAL A 107 15.84 0.23 1.74
C VAL A 107 16.14 -1.20 2.18
N ARG A 108 16.23 -1.40 3.49
CA ARG A 108 16.52 -2.72 4.08
C ARG A 108 15.27 -3.55 4.33
N ARG A 109 14.16 -2.89 4.67
CA ARG A 109 12.92 -3.50 5.14
C ARG A 109 11.78 -3.13 4.19
N TYR A 110 11.35 -4.10 3.40
CA TYR A 110 10.38 -3.83 2.34
C TYR A 110 9.55 -5.06 1.97
N GLY A 111 8.51 -4.82 1.18
CA GLY A 111 7.71 -5.89 0.60
C GLY A 111 6.56 -5.42 -0.25
N VAL A 112 5.59 -6.30 -0.39
CA VAL A 112 4.36 -6.11 -1.16
C VAL A 112 3.16 -6.50 -0.32
N LEU A 113 2.13 -5.66 -0.37
CA LEU A 113 0.81 -5.90 0.18
C LEU A 113 -0.21 -5.69 -0.95
N TYR A 114 -0.45 -6.71 -1.74
CA TYR A 114 -1.31 -6.61 -2.93
C TYR A 114 -2.74 -7.08 -2.66
N PRO A 115 -3.73 -6.17 -2.56
CA PRO A 115 -5.14 -6.53 -2.53
C PRO A 115 -5.62 -6.80 -3.96
N MET A 116 -5.93 -8.06 -4.27
CA MET A 116 -6.41 -8.46 -5.59
C MET A 116 -7.90 -8.16 -5.74
N GLN A 117 -8.20 -6.93 -6.18
CA GLN A 117 -9.56 -6.42 -6.41
C GLN A 117 -9.51 -5.24 -7.39
N THR A 118 -10.62 -5.02 -8.09
CA THR A 118 -10.86 -3.78 -8.83
C THR A 118 -11.41 -2.73 -7.88
N PHE A 119 -10.66 -1.66 -7.67
CA PHE A 119 -11.04 -0.57 -6.78
C PHE A 119 -11.63 0.61 -7.57
N SER A 120 -12.73 1.16 -7.06
CA SER A 120 -13.33 2.41 -7.52
C SER A 120 -13.78 3.22 -6.31
N LYS A 121 -13.47 4.53 -6.28
CA LYS A 121 -13.93 5.43 -5.20
C LYS A 121 -15.45 5.49 -5.07
N LEU A 122 -16.18 5.15 -6.16
CA LEU A 122 -17.64 5.20 -6.21
C LEU A 122 -18.32 3.96 -5.59
N ARG A 123 -17.59 2.90 -5.31
CA ARG A 123 -18.15 1.66 -4.77
C ARG A 123 -17.46 1.31 -3.46
N LYS A 124 -18.26 1.03 -2.43
CA LYS A 124 -17.73 0.50 -1.17
C LYS A 124 -17.13 -0.89 -1.42
N VAL A 125 -15.93 -1.12 -0.87
CA VAL A 125 -15.25 -2.42 -0.95
C VAL A 125 -15.46 -3.17 0.35
N ASP A 126 -15.94 -4.40 0.23
CA ASP A 126 -15.95 -5.36 1.33
C ASP A 126 -14.62 -6.13 1.30
N PHE A 127 -13.70 -5.72 2.16
CA PHE A 127 -12.38 -6.35 2.24
C PHE A 127 -12.42 -7.81 2.68
N THR A 128 -13.46 -8.28 3.35
CA THR A 128 -13.57 -9.69 3.76
C THR A 128 -13.60 -10.65 2.55
N SER A 129 -14.00 -10.13 1.40
CA SER A 129 -14.01 -10.87 0.12
C SER A 129 -12.71 -10.76 -0.67
N VAL A 130 -11.84 -9.79 -0.34
CA VAL A 130 -10.59 -9.49 -1.07
C VAL A 130 -9.49 -10.48 -0.69
N SER A 131 -8.82 -11.06 -1.67
CA SER A 131 -7.60 -11.84 -1.44
C SER A 131 -6.39 -10.91 -1.39
N PHE A 132 -5.60 -11.01 -0.31
CA PHE A 132 -4.31 -10.31 -0.19
C PHE A 132 -3.17 -11.26 -0.52
N PHE A 133 -2.23 -10.79 -1.33
CA PHE A 133 -0.98 -11.47 -1.61
C PHE A 133 0.17 -10.68 -1.03
N VAL A 134 0.98 -11.33 -0.19
CA VAL A 134 2.07 -10.69 0.55
C VAL A 134 3.41 -11.29 0.19
N GLU A 135 4.43 -10.44 0.13
CA GLU A 135 5.83 -10.77 -0.08
C GLU A 135 6.67 -9.82 0.76
N ALA A 136 7.78 -10.29 1.34
CA ALA A 136 8.60 -9.46 2.21
C ALA A 136 10.09 -9.79 2.12
N SER A 137 10.94 -8.81 2.45
CA SER A 137 12.40 -8.94 2.48
C SER A 137 12.92 -9.82 3.61
N GLY A 138 12.11 -10.06 4.66
CA GLY A 138 12.45 -10.87 5.82
C GLY A 138 11.23 -11.46 6.51
N CYS A 139 11.48 -12.39 7.43
CA CYS A 139 10.41 -13.09 8.15
C CYS A 139 9.61 -12.16 9.07
N GLU A 140 10.26 -11.18 9.70
CA GLU A 140 9.58 -10.22 10.59
C GLU A 140 8.63 -9.33 9.80
N GLU A 141 9.07 -8.83 8.64
CA GLU A 141 8.25 -8.02 7.73
C GLU A 141 7.08 -8.82 7.18
N LEU A 142 7.31 -10.10 6.85
CA LEU A 142 6.26 -11.00 6.35
C LEU A 142 5.16 -11.20 7.39
N VAL A 143 5.52 -11.44 8.64
CA VAL A 143 4.56 -11.57 9.75
C VAL A 143 3.75 -10.29 9.89
N LEU A 144 4.40 -9.14 9.88
CA LEU A 144 3.75 -7.84 10.01
C LEU A 144 2.78 -7.56 8.86
N PHE A 145 3.16 -7.85 7.61
CA PHE A 145 2.26 -7.67 6.46
C PHE A 145 1.08 -8.63 6.48
N LYS A 146 1.29 -9.87 6.94
CA LYS A 146 0.19 -10.81 7.15
C LYS A 146 -0.78 -10.32 8.23
N GLU A 147 -0.27 -9.86 9.38
CA GLU A 147 -1.10 -9.30 10.44
C GLU A 147 -1.92 -8.11 9.92
N LEU A 148 -1.30 -7.20 9.16
CA LEU A 148 -1.96 -6.03 8.56
C LEU A 148 -3.09 -6.45 7.60
N ALA A 149 -2.82 -7.43 6.73
CA ALA A 149 -3.81 -7.96 5.80
C ALA A 149 -4.96 -8.69 6.51
N LEU A 150 -4.65 -9.47 7.56
CA LEU A 150 -5.64 -10.21 8.36
C LEU A 150 -6.59 -9.31 9.15
N LEU A 151 -6.21 -8.07 9.45
CA LEU A 151 -7.16 -7.08 9.99
C LEU A 151 -8.32 -6.81 9.03
N LEU A 152 -8.09 -6.94 7.74
CA LEU A 152 -9.03 -6.58 6.69
C LEU A 152 -9.72 -7.80 6.09
N SER A 153 -8.99 -8.89 5.87
CA SER A 153 -9.49 -10.08 5.19
C SER A 153 -8.93 -11.38 5.78
N PRO A 154 -9.75 -12.45 5.87
CA PRO A 154 -9.24 -13.77 6.21
C PRO A 154 -8.46 -14.45 5.06
N LYS A 155 -8.48 -13.88 3.86
CA LYS A 155 -7.89 -14.44 2.63
C LYS A 155 -6.51 -13.83 2.39
N VAL A 156 -5.51 -14.29 3.14
CA VAL A 156 -4.13 -13.81 3.06
C VAL A 156 -3.21 -14.95 2.62
N TYR A 157 -2.47 -14.72 1.55
CA TYR A 157 -1.60 -15.70 0.92
C TYR A 157 -0.20 -15.14 0.70
N GLU A 158 0.81 -15.97 0.84
CA GLU A 158 2.16 -15.64 0.36
C GLU A 158 2.23 -15.88 -1.15
N ALA A 159 2.82 -14.94 -1.87
CA ALA A 159 3.11 -15.11 -3.29
C ALA A 159 4.36 -14.29 -3.64
N ASN A 160 5.34 -14.92 -4.28
CA ASN A 160 6.48 -14.20 -4.80
C ASN A 160 6.10 -13.30 -5.99
N SER A 161 7.02 -12.46 -6.42
CA SER A 161 6.79 -11.47 -7.48
C SER A 161 6.32 -12.09 -8.80
N GLU A 162 6.82 -13.27 -9.16
CA GLU A 162 6.41 -13.99 -10.37
C GLU A 162 4.98 -14.52 -10.25
N GLN A 163 4.68 -15.23 -9.15
CA GLN A 163 3.33 -15.75 -8.87
C GLN A 163 2.31 -14.61 -8.83
N ARG A 164 2.63 -13.51 -8.15
CA ARG A 164 1.75 -12.34 -8.04
C ARG A 164 1.49 -11.72 -9.42
N ARG A 165 2.49 -11.63 -10.29
CA ARG A 165 2.33 -11.12 -11.65
C ARG A 165 1.37 -11.98 -12.47
N TYR A 166 1.45 -13.30 -12.38
CA TYR A 166 0.51 -14.19 -13.06
C TYR A 166 -0.92 -14.06 -12.51
N LEU A 167 -1.07 -13.98 -11.19
CA LEU A 167 -2.37 -13.76 -10.54
C LEU A 167 -3.00 -12.43 -10.96
N HIS A 168 -2.19 -11.35 -10.98
CA HIS A 168 -2.64 -10.04 -11.45
C HIS A 168 -3.08 -10.08 -12.91
N LEU A 169 -2.30 -10.71 -13.79
CA LEU A 169 -2.64 -10.85 -15.20
C LEU A 169 -3.94 -11.62 -15.38
N ALA A 170 -4.11 -12.74 -14.69
CA ALA A 170 -5.34 -13.53 -14.73
C ALA A 170 -6.56 -12.71 -14.26
N ALA A 171 -6.42 -11.91 -13.19
CA ALA A 171 -7.49 -11.03 -12.70
C ALA A 171 -7.86 -9.95 -13.73
N VAL A 172 -6.87 -9.33 -14.37
CA VAL A 172 -7.09 -8.34 -15.45
C VAL A 172 -7.84 -8.95 -16.62
N PHE A 173 -7.45 -10.16 -17.06
CA PHE A 173 -8.16 -10.87 -18.13
C PHE A 173 -9.60 -11.19 -17.71
N ALA A 174 -9.83 -11.75 -16.53
CA ALA A 174 -11.16 -12.08 -16.06
C ALA A 174 -12.08 -10.84 -16.00
N CYS A 175 -11.58 -9.71 -15.48
CA CYS A 175 -12.35 -8.48 -15.41
C CYS A 175 -12.65 -7.86 -16.77
N ASN A 176 -11.77 -8.00 -17.76
CA ASN A 176 -11.94 -7.36 -19.08
C ASN A 176 -12.77 -8.20 -20.05
N PHE A 177 -12.88 -9.53 -19.85
CA PHE A 177 -13.60 -10.44 -20.76
C PHE A 177 -14.95 -10.90 -20.23
N THR A 178 -15.34 -10.53 -19.00
CA THR A 178 -16.64 -10.87 -18.40
C THR A 178 -17.65 -9.73 -18.39
N ASN A 179 -17.33 -8.60 -19.03
CA ASN A 179 -18.25 -7.46 -19.21
C ASN A 179 -18.71 -7.36 -20.66
#